data_b5a6ac2f8871d2b29a85be450a9c0df9
#
_entry.id   b5a6ac2f8871d2b29a85be450a9c0df9
#
_cell.length_a   1.000
_cell.length_b   1.000
_cell.length_c   1.000
_cell.angle_alpha   90.00
_cell.angle_beta   90.00
_cell.angle_gamma   90.00
#
_symmetry.space_group_name_H-M   'P 1'
#
loop_
_entity.id
_entity.type
_entity.pdbx_description
1 polymer ?
#
loop_
_entity_poly.entity_id
_entity_poly.type
_entity_poly.pdbx_seq_one_letter_code
_entity_poly.pdbx_strand_id
1 'polypeptide(L)'
;MQVRGLLLALLACVLGVGRPAAAQFKDMSPAKGARLGTPVTHKLKVGVIIKAQGGQLLNLLGTALVPIEWPEQTVRIADEELTPNVPSLHYRASGVTLKQMIIEVPMIAAGEEARALVTFEVSHAPQTPPTDTSIYKIPKKLDRQLTMYVGTSPGIETRHPKIIALSKQLVADKETPWQQVEAIYDWVMTNVQPTRGELSGAARTLIEKKGDPEDMASLFIALCRASKIPARTVWVPQHVYPEFYLLDDDDHGHWFPCQTDGTRLFGGIAETGPILLKGDNFHDAERPREKMRLVPEFFKGTGSKSAGTPKVQFVREVSG
;
A
#
# COMPACT_ATOMS: atom_id res chain seq x y z
N MET A 1 -77.95 19.91 48.74
CA MET A 1 -77.56 20.89 47.69
C MET A 1 -76.05 21.01 47.69
N GLN A 2 -75.46 20.58 46.61
CA GLN A 2 -73.98 20.46 46.41
C GLN A 2 -73.39 21.81 46.05
N VAL A 3 -72.30 22.19 46.68
CA VAL A 3 -71.46 23.30 46.25
C VAL A 3 -70.09 22.72 45.88
N ARG A 4 -69.72 22.81 44.57
CA ARG A 4 -68.50 22.41 44.00
C ARG A 4 -67.38 23.42 44.28
N GLY A 5 -66.33 23.01 44.99
CA GLY A 5 -65.10 23.78 45.15
C GLY A 5 -64.17 23.63 43.97
N LEU A 6 -63.76 24.76 43.43
CA LEU A 6 -62.80 24.87 42.31
C LEU A 6 -61.36 24.91 42.86
N LEU A 7 -60.53 23.87 42.59
CA LEU A 7 -59.14 23.91 42.96
C LEU A 7 -58.34 24.55 41.80
N LEU A 8 -57.74 25.72 42.07
CA LEU A 8 -56.70 26.31 41.16
C LEU A 8 -55.37 25.63 41.41
N ALA A 9 -54.88 24.97 40.40
CA ALA A 9 -53.48 24.45 40.37
C ALA A 9 -52.54 25.54 39.87
N LEU A 10 -51.65 26.01 40.73
CA LEU A 10 -50.51 26.87 40.36
C LEU A 10 -49.42 26.04 39.70
N LEU A 11 -49.17 26.32 38.42
CA LEU A 11 -48.08 25.74 37.66
C LEU A 11 -46.78 26.57 37.87
N ALA A 12 -45.87 26.07 38.70
CA ALA A 12 -44.58 26.72 38.91
C ALA A 12 -43.64 26.36 37.74
N CYS A 13 -43.37 27.32 36.84
CA CYS A 13 -42.30 27.19 35.82
C CYS A 13 -40.93 27.28 36.48
N VAL A 14 -40.27 26.14 36.63
CA VAL A 14 -38.84 26.10 37.00
C VAL A 14 -38.03 26.41 35.76
N LEU A 15 -37.54 27.65 35.66
CA LEU A 15 -36.51 28.03 34.66
C LEU A 15 -35.21 27.32 35.02
N GLY A 16 -34.96 26.19 34.38
CA GLY A 16 -33.68 25.48 34.41
C GLY A 16 -32.63 26.33 33.74
N VAL A 17 -31.75 26.97 34.49
CA VAL A 17 -30.52 27.60 34.00
C VAL A 17 -29.63 26.47 33.54
N GLY A 18 -29.64 26.19 32.22
CA GLY A 18 -28.72 25.26 31.58
C GLY A 18 -27.30 25.77 31.78
N ARG A 19 -26.52 25.06 32.61
CA ARG A 19 -25.05 25.22 32.63
C ARG A 19 -24.52 24.94 31.24
N PRO A 20 -23.64 25.80 30.66
CA PRO A 20 -22.98 25.47 29.43
C PRO A 20 -22.17 24.18 29.68
N ALA A 21 -22.43 23.13 28.91
CA ALA A 21 -21.60 21.97 28.86
C ALA A 21 -20.23 22.45 28.38
N ALA A 22 -19.27 22.60 29.29
CA ALA A 22 -17.89 22.72 28.93
C ALA A 22 -17.56 21.45 28.11
N ALA A 23 -17.33 21.64 26.80
CA ALA A 23 -16.79 20.59 25.96
C ALA A 23 -15.50 20.14 26.63
N GLN A 24 -15.52 18.96 27.24
CA GLN A 24 -14.31 18.30 27.67
C GLN A 24 -13.50 18.05 26.39
N PHE A 25 -12.54 18.92 26.14
CA PHE A 25 -11.43 18.57 25.27
C PHE A 25 -10.79 17.35 25.93
N LYS A 26 -11.16 16.16 25.43
CA LYS A 26 -10.46 14.94 25.73
C LYS A 26 -9.02 15.22 25.30
N ASP A 27 -8.10 15.26 26.26
CA ASP A 27 -6.67 15.31 25.96
C ASP A 27 -6.39 14.15 24.98
N MET A 28 -6.34 14.48 23.70
CA MET A 28 -5.92 13.53 22.68
C MET A 28 -4.41 13.38 22.88
N SER A 29 -4.02 12.28 23.55
CA SER A 29 -2.62 11.87 23.56
C SER A 29 -2.08 11.97 22.14
N PRO A 30 -0.87 12.52 21.93
CA PRO A 30 -0.29 12.63 20.60
C PRO A 30 -0.34 11.27 19.89
N ALA A 31 -0.75 11.27 18.63
CA ALA A 31 -0.77 10.04 17.85
C ALA A 31 0.63 9.41 17.84
N LYS A 32 0.74 8.18 18.35
CA LYS A 32 2.01 7.45 18.48
C LYS A 32 2.51 6.90 17.13
N GLY A 33 1.71 6.90 16.05
CA GLY A 33 2.12 6.53 14.70
C GLY A 33 2.60 7.73 13.86
N ALA A 34 2.88 7.49 12.60
CA ALA A 34 3.05 8.55 11.62
C ALA A 34 1.78 9.41 11.55
N ARG A 35 1.95 10.72 11.55
CA ARG A 35 0.82 11.66 11.57
C ARG A 35 0.35 11.90 10.13
N LEU A 36 -0.96 11.75 9.93
CA LEU A 36 -1.58 11.97 8.63
C LEU A 36 -1.79 13.47 8.37
N GLY A 37 -1.40 13.93 7.20
CA GLY A 37 -1.69 15.28 6.70
C GLY A 37 -3.06 15.35 6.01
N THR A 38 -3.31 16.43 5.28
CA THR A 38 -4.53 16.59 4.49
C THR A 38 -4.50 15.62 3.29
N PRO A 39 -5.49 14.75 3.13
CA PRO A 39 -5.54 13.84 1.98
C PRO A 39 -5.64 14.59 0.65
N VAL A 40 -4.98 14.05 -0.36
CA VAL A 40 -5.13 14.45 -1.77
C VAL A 40 -5.91 13.36 -2.49
N THR A 41 -6.88 13.75 -3.30
CA THR A 41 -7.72 12.81 -4.05
C THR A 41 -7.29 12.73 -5.50
N HIS A 42 -7.06 11.50 -5.96
CA HIS A 42 -6.73 11.17 -7.34
C HIS A 42 -7.78 10.22 -7.94
N LYS A 43 -7.93 10.26 -9.24
CA LYS A 43 -8.67 9.24 -9.99
C LYS A 43 -7.68 8.25 -10.58
N LEU A 44 -7.87 6.97 -10.29
CA LEU A 44 -7.08 5.88 -10.84
C LEU A 44 -7.98 5.04 -11.74
N LYS A 45 -7.74 5.06 -13.04
CA LYS A 45 -8.41 4.19 -14.01
C LYS A 45 -7.59 2.93 -14.21
N VAL A 46 -8.19 1.76 -13.97
CA VAL A 46 -7.55 0.44 -14.09
C VAL A 46 -8.42 -0.49 -14.91
N GLY A 47 -7.79 -1.33 -15.73
CA GLY A 47 -8.50 -2.38 -16.45
C GLY A 47 -7.78 -2.91 -17.67
N VAL A 48 -8.54 -3.49 -18.58
CA VAL A 48 -8.02 -4.07 -19.83
C VAL A 48 -8.91 -3.78 -21.01
N ILE A 49 -8.28 -3.55 -22.15
CA ILE A 49 -8.92 -3.46 -23.46
C ILE A 49 -8.36 -4.62 -24.30
N ILE A 50 -9.25 -5.46 -24.84
CA ILE A 50 -8.89 -6.64 -25.63
C ILE A 50 -9.57 -6.54 -26.98
N LYS A 51 -8.78 -6.56 -28.04
CA LYS A 51 -9.30 -6.51 -29.43
C LYS A 51 -8.99 -7.81 -30.17
N ALA A 52 -10.00 -8.45 -30.70
CA ALA A 52 -9.90 -9.57 -31.63
C ALA A 52 -9.55 -9.05 -33.03
N GLN A 53 -8.44 -9.53 -33.62
CA GLN A 53 -7.98 -9.03 -34.94
C GLN A 53 -8.48 -9.87 -36.08
N GLY A 54 -8.11 -11.15 -36.16
CA GLY A 54 -8.35 -11.99 -37.31
C GLY A 54 -9.42 -13.04 -37.15
N GLY A 55 -9.89 -13.31 -35.94
CA GLY A 55 -10.90 -14.33 -35.63
C GLY A 55 -11.41 -14.21 -34.22
N GLN A 56 -12.35 -15.08 -33.87
CA GLN A 56 -13.00 -15.11 -32.58
C GLN A 56 -12.03 -15.51 -31.45
N LEU A 57 -12.15 -14.81 -30.32
CA LEU A 57 -11.46 -15.14 -29.06
C LEU A 57 -12.46 -15.73 -28.06
N LEU A 58 -12.01 -16.70 -27.25
CA LEU A 58 -12.85 -17.45 -26.31
C LEU A 58 -12.18 -17.60 -24.94
N ASN A 59 -13.01 -17.67 -23.89
CA ASN A 59 -12.57 -17.97 -22.52
C ASN A 59 -11.42 -17.06 -22.06
N LEU A 60 -11.61 -15.75 -22.19
CA LEU A 60 -10.60 -14.78 -21.84
C LEU A 60 -10.64 -14.48 -20.35
N LEU A 61 -9.47 -14.41 -19.75
CA LEU A 61 -9.28 -13.98 -18.37
C LEU A 61 -8.21 -12.89 -18.33
N GLY A 62 -8.58 -11.73 -17.83
CA GLY A 62 -7.67 -10.64 -17.48
C GLY A 62 -7.62 -10.43 -15.98
N THR A 63 -6.45 -10.09 -15.42
CA THR A 63 -6.34 -9.64 -14.03
C THR A 63 -5.53 -8.37 -13.93
N ALA A 64 -5.95 -7.45 -13.08
CA ALA A 64 -5.26 -6.19 -12.82
C ALA A 64 -5.29 -5.87 -11.32
N LEU A 65 -4.21 -5.23 -10.82
CA LEU A 65 -4.17 -4.72 -9.45
C LEU A 65 -5.13 -3.54 -9.31
N VAL A 66 -5.85 -3.51 -8.18
CA VAL A 66 -6.71 -2.39 -7.80
C VAL A 66 -6.32 -1.89 -6.41
N PRO A 67 -6.53 -0.59 -6.13
CA PRO A 67 -6.21 -0.02 -4.82
C PRO A 67 -7.11 -0.63 -3.74
N ILE A 68 -6.58 -0.66 -2.50
CA ILE A 68 -7.31 -1.05 -1.29
C ILE A 68 -7.19 0.02 -0.22
N GLU A 69 -8.05 -0.04 0.78
CA GLU A 69 -8.02 0.88 1.91
C GLU A 69 -6.81 0.60 2.83
N TRP A 70 -6.20 1.69 3.31
CA TRP A 70 -5.16 1.71 4.33
C TRP A 70 -5.51 2.80 5.35
N PRO A 71 -4.89 2.82 6.53
CA PRO A 71 -5.13 3.93 7.48
C PRO A 71 -4.95 5.32 6.88
N GLU A 72 -4.02 5.46 5.95
CA GLU A 72 -3.71 6.69 5.22
C GLU A 72 -4.46 6.85 3.89
N GLN A 73 -5.20 5.81 3.43
CA GLN A 73 -5.85 5.81 2.12
C GLN A 73 -7.29 5.32 2.15
N THR A 74 -8.21 6.09 1.60
CA THR A 74 -9.59 5.65 1.32
C THR A 74 -9.82 5.44 -0.16
N VAL A 75 -10.68 4.46 -0.53
CA VAL A 75 -10.93 4.05 -1.91
C VAL A 75 -12.41 3.89 -2.17
N ARG A 76 -12.92 4.51 -3.23
CA ARG A 76 -14.29 4.25 -3.72
C ARG A 76 -14.29 4.07 -5.25
N ILE A 77 -15.22 3.27 -5.75
CA ILE A 77 -15.46 3.18 -7.18
C ILE A 77 -16.24 4.43 -7.60
N ALA A 78 -15.72 5.15 -8.60
CA ALA A 78 -16.33 6.35 -9.13
C ALA A 78 -17.07 6.08 -10.46
N ASP A 79 -16.55 5.15 -11.29
CA ASP A 79 -17.14 4.84 -12.59
C ASP A 79 -16.71 3.44 -13.08
N GLU A 80 -17.57 2.80 -13.88
CA GLU A 80 -17.30 1.51 -14.53
C GLU A 80 -17.67 1.58 -16.00
N GLU A 81 -16.72 1.30 -16.87
CA GLU A 81 -16.89 1.27 -18.34
C GLU A 81 -16.75 -0.16 -18.83
N LEU A 82 -17.87 -0.84 -19.07
CA LEU A 82 -17.94 -2.22 -19.53
C LEU A 82 -18.64 -2.32 -20.88
N THR A 83 -18.02 -3.01 -21.83
CA THR A 83 -18.72 -3.37 -23.08
C THR A 83 -19.69 -4.55 -22.85
N PRO A 84 -20.74 -4.72 -23.68
CA PRO A 84 -21.76 -5.75 -23.47
C PRO A 84 -21.23 -7.20 -23.42
N ASN A 85 -20.09 -7.47 -24.03
CA ASN A 85 -19.41 -8.77 -23.98
C ASN A 85 -18.59 -9.02 -22.71
N VAL A 86 -18.56 -8.07 -21.76
CA VAL A 86 -18.04 -8.22 -20.41
C VAL A 86 -19.20 -8.32 -19.44
N PRO A 87 -19.64 -9.51 -19.04
CA PRO A 87 -20.88 -9.68 -18.27
C PRO A 87 -20.76 -9.19 -16.82
N SER A 88 -19.56 -9.27 -16.24
CA SER A 88 -19.32 -8.84 -14.86
C SER A 88 -17.82 -8.70 -14.55
N LEU A 89 -17.54 -7.95 -13.49
CA LEU A 89 -16.24 -7.86 -12.84
C LEU A 89 -16.31 -8.54 -11.48
N HIS A 90 -15.22 -9.20 -11.12
CA HIS A 90 -15.05 -9.77 -9.78
C HIS A 90 -13.80 -9.19 -9.13
N TYR A 91 -13.79 -9.18 -7.79
CA TYR A 91 -12.61 -8.77 -7.03
C TYR A 91 -12.14 -9.92 -6.15
N ARG A 92 -10.84 -10.22 -6.24
CA ARG A 92 -10.19 -11.25 -5.43
C ARG A 92 -9.16 -10.61 -4.52
N ALA A 93 -9.32 -10.78 -3.21
CA ALA A 93 -8.30 -10.41 -2.23
C ALA A 93 -7.37 -11.61 -1.96
N SER A 94 -6.08 -11.34 -1.82
CA SER A 94 -5.10 -12.31 -1.34
C SER A 94 -4.40 -11.73 -0.11
N GLY A 95 -4.77 -12.27 1.05
CA GLY A 95 -4.41 -11.65 2.32
C GLY A 95 -5.04 -10.26 2.49
N VAL A 96 -4.36 -9.40 3.24
CA VAL A 96 -4.83 -8.03 3.55
C VAL A 96 -4.13 -6.94 2.71
N THR A 97 -3.22 -7.34 1.82
CA THR A 97 -2.31 -6.40 1.15
C THR A 97 -2.41 -6.39 -0.38
N LEU A 98 -3.19 -7.30 -0.94
CA LEU A 98 -3.34 -7.49 -2.38
C LEU A 98 -4.81 -7.66 -2.76
N LYS A 99 -5.29 -6.88 -3.72
CA LYS A 99 -6.60 -7.04 -4.37
C LYS A 99 -6.45 -6.96 -5.89
N GLN A 100 -7.02 -7.92 -6.57
CA GLN A 100 -7.05 -7.96 -8.04
C GLN A 100 -8.48 -7.84 -8.53
N MET A 101 -8.67 -7.10 -9.60
CA MET A 101 -9.86 -7.16 -10.45
C MET A 101 -9.71 -8.32 -11.40
N ILE A 102 -10.73 -9.16 -11.48
CA ILE A 102 -10.83 -10.33 -12.35
C ILE A 102 -11.85 -10.02 -13.44
N ILE A 103 -11.43 -10.14 -14.68
CA ILE A 103 -12.20 -9.80 -15.86
C ILE A 103 -12.35 -11.06 -16.69
N GLU A 104 -13.57 -11.58 -16.77
CA GLU A 104 -13.89 -12.77 -17.55
C GLU A 104 -14.74 -12.36 -18.77
N VAL A 105 -14.23 -12.69 -19.97
CA VAL A 105 -14.93 -12.43 -21.23
C VAL A 105 -15.15 -13.75 -21.94
N PRO A 106 -16.39 -14.25 -22.02
CA PRO A 106 -16.66 -15.54 -22.65
C PRO A 106 -16.24 -15.57 -24.12
N MET A 107 -16.51 -14.50 -24.85
CA MET A 107 -16.25 -14.40 -26.28
C MET A 107 -16.07 -12.96 -26.74
N ILE A 108 -15.16 -12.77 -27.70
CA ILE A 108 -15.07 -11.56 -28.54
C ILE A 108 -15.10 -12.01 -29.99
N ALA A 109 -16.05 -11.49 -30.78
CA ALA A 109 -16.14 -11.81 -32.20
C ALA A 109 -15.00 -11.17 -33.00
N ALA A 110 -14.73 -11.68 -34.20
CA ALA A 110 -13.66 -11.16 -35.04
C ALA A 110 -13.85 -9.66 -35.34
N GLY A 111 -12.82 -8.86 -35.10
CA GLY A 111 -12.83 -7.42 -35.29
C GLY A 111 -13.45 -6.62 -34.14
N GLU A 112 -14.10 -7.26 -33.17
CA GLU A 112 -14.70 -6.61 -32.01
C GLU A 112 -13.67 -6.38 -30.89
N GLU A 113 -14.12 -5.58 -29.91
CA GLU A 113 -13.34 -5.20 -28.70
C GLU A 113 -14.15 -5.50 -27.45
N ALA A 114 -13.47 -5.96 -26.40
CA ALA A 114 -13.97 -5.98 -25.04
C ALA A 114 -13.22 -4.95 -24.23
N ARG A 115 -13.96 -4.13 -23.47
CA ARG A 115 -13.43 -3.10 -22.59
C ARG A 115 -13.97 -3.31 -21.20
N ALA A 116 -13.06 -3.38 -20.23
CA ALA A 116 -13.36 -3.48 -18.83
C ALA A 116 -12.47 -2.51 -18.07
N LEU A 117 -12.96 -1.32 -17.77
CA LEU A 117 -12.25 -0.26 -17.09
C LEU A 117 -13.04 0.19 -15.87
N VAL A 118 -12.35 0.35 -14.73
CA VAL A 118 -12.92 0.88 -13.49
C VAL A 118 -12.12 2.10 -13.08
N THR A 119 -12.81 3.19 -12.78
CA THR A 119 -12.21 4.39 -12.21
C THR A 119 -12.45 4.40 -10.72
N PHE A 120 -11.37 4.37 -9.96
CA PHE A 120 -11.36 4.53 -8.52
C PHE A 120 -11.07 5.98 -8.16
N GLU A 121 -11.77 6.51 -7.17
CA GLU A 121 -11.39 7.73 -6.48
C GLU A 121 -10.63 7.32 -5.22
N VAL A 122 -9.39 7.77 -5.12
CA VAL A 122 -8.45 7.40 -4.06
C VAL A 122 -7.99 8.65 -3.37
N SER A 123 -8.30 8.77 -2.07
CA SER A 123 -7.82 9.87 -1.23
C SER A 123 -6.71 9.35 -0.33
N HIS A 124 -5.49 9.84 -0.52
CA HIS A 124 -4.30 9.42 0.21
C HIS A 124 -3.67 10.61 0.94
N ALA A 125 -3.39 10.43 2.23
CA ALA A 125 -2.80 11.44 3.09
C ALA A 125 -1.28 11.32 3.15
N PRO A 126 -0.51 12.40 2.97
CA PRO A 126 0.91 12.40 3.24
C PRO A 126 1.16 12.14 4.73
N GLN A 127 2.32 11.59 5.06
CA GLN A 127 2.66 11.20 6.41
C GLN A 127 3.88 11.97 6.92
N THR A 128 3.82 12.42 8.16
CA THR A 128 4.96 13.03 8.86
C THR A 128 5.38 12.16 10.04
N PRO A 129 6.68 12.15 10.40
CA PRO A 129 7.16 11.32 11.50
C PRO A 129 6.50 11.72 12.84
N PRO A 130 6.44 10.78 13.82
CA PRO A 130 5.96 11.07 15.17
C PRO A 130 6.89 12.07 15.86
N THR A 131 6.35 12.74 16.90
CA THR A 131 7.11 13.75 17.65
C THR A 131 8.11 13.11 18.62
N ASP A 132 7.68 12.04 19.31
CA ASP A 132 8.53 11.27 20.21
C ASP A 132 8.89 9.94 19.57
N THR A 133 10.18 9.77 19.31
CA THR A 133 10.74 8.55 18.68
C THR A 133 11.46 7.63 19.68
N SER A 134 11.55 8.04 20.95
CA SER A 134 12.23 7.27 22.02
C SER A 134 11.41 6.08 22.51
N ILE A 135 10.09 6.10 22.32
CA ILE A 135 9.15 5.11 22.82
C ILE A 135 9.16 3.77 22.06
N TYR A 136 9.78 3.73 20.88
CA TYR A 136 9.66 2.59 19.99
C TYR A 136 10.60 1.43 20.32
N LYS A 137 10.07 0.21 20.06
CA LYS A 137 10.75 -1.07 20.30
C LYS A 137 10.69 -1.96 19.07
N ILE A 138 11.72 -2.78 18.88
CA ILE A 138 11.67 -3.88 17.90
C ILE A 138 10.78 -4.99 18.47
N PRO A 139 9.80 -5.53 17.69
CA PRO A 139 8.96 -6.62 18.17
C PRO A 139 9.77 -7.87 18.46
N LYS A 140 9.72 -8.36 19.71
CA LYS A 140 10.40 -9.60 20.12
C LYS A 140 9.68 -10.85 19.60
N LYS A 141 8.36 -10.78 19.44
CA LYS A 141 7.52 -11.83 18.87
C LYS A 141 6.84 -11.30 17.62
N LEU A 142 6.95 -12.04 16.55
CA LEU A 142 6.33 -11.70 15.26
C LEU A 142 5.13 -12.63 15.05
N ASP A 143 4.01 -12.05 14.69
CA ASP A 143 2.87 -12.81 14.18
C ASP A 143 3.19 -13.37 12.79
N ARG A 144 2.25 -14.13 12.24
CA ARG A 144 2.42 -14.76 10.92
C ARG A 144 2.57 -13.71 9.80
N GLN A 145 1.91 -12.56 9.92
CA GLN A 145 1.95 -11.51 8.91
C GLN A 145 3.29 -10.76 8.95
N LEU A 146 3.78 -10.42 10.14
CA LEU A 146 5.06 -9.72 10.29
C LEU A 146 6.27 -10.62 10.01
N THR A 147 6.16 -11.93 10.23
CA THR A 147 7.25 -12.89 9.96
C THR A 147 7.73 -12.84 8.51
N MET A 148 6.84 -12.59 7.55
CA MET A 148 7.24 -12.46 6.15
C MET A 148 8.10 -11.23 5.89
N TYR A 149 8.00 -10.19 6.71
CA TYR A 149 8.71 -8.91 6.56
C TYR A 149 10.05 -8.84 7.32
N VAL A 150 10.56 -9.99 7.81
CA VAL A 150 11.94 -10.14 8.31
C VAL A 150 12.72 -11.20 7.53
N GLY A 151 12.07 -11.86 6.57
CA GLY A 151 12.66 -12.87 5.69
C GLY A 151 13.21 -12.32 4.39
N THR A 152 13.78 -13.21 3.59
CA THR A 152 14.20 -12.92 2.21
C THR A 152 12.99 -12.90 1.28
N SER A 153 12.98 -11.96 0.34
CA SER A 153 12.00 -11.85 -0.76
C SER A 153 12.74 -11.69 -2.09
N PRO A 154 12.06 -11.82 -3.23
CA PRO A 154 12.68 -11.56 -4.53
C PRO A 154 13.30 -10.15 -4.57
N GLY A 155 14.60 -10.05 -4.88
CA GLY A 155 15.35 -8.79 -4.89
C GLY A 155 15.70 -8.20 -3.51
N ILE A 156 15.38 -8.90 -2.40
CA ILE A 156 15.67 -8.48 -1.02
C ILE A 156 16.41 -9.62 -0.30
N GLU A 157 17.73 -9.67 -0.50
CA GLU A 157 18.61 -10.78 -0.08
C GLU A 157 19.09 -10.58 1.37
N THR A 158 18.18 -10.63 2.32
CA THR A 158 18.41 -10.40 3.77
C THR A 158 19.53 -11.26 4.36
N ARG A 159 19.78 -12.45 3.79
CA ARG A 159 20.80 -13.41 4.27
C ARG A 159 22.16 -13.28 3.59
N HIS A 160 22.33 -12.34 2.67
CA HIS A 160 23.60 -12.12 2.01
C HIS A 160 24.66 -11.66 3.02
N PRO A 161 25.88 -12.26 3.06
CA PRO A 161 26.89 -11.98 4.10
C PRO A 161 27.24 -10.50 4.26
N LYS A 162 27.38 -9.76 3.14
CA LYS A 162 27.66 -8.32 3.16
C LYS A 162 26.50 -7.50 3.73
N ILE A 163 25.25 -7.89 3.46
CA ILE A 163 24.05 -7.25 4.05
C ILE A 163 24.07 -7.43 5.56
N ILE A 164 24.30 -8.67 6.05
CA ILE A 164 24.35 -8.97 7.48
C ILE A 164 25.49 -8.20 8.15
N ALA A 165 26.68 -8.18 7.55
CA ALA A 165 27.84 -7.49 8.13
C ALA A 165 27.59 -5.99 8.24
N LEU A 166 27.11 -5.35 7.17
CA LEU A 166 26.83 -3.91 7.17
C LEU A 166 25.70 -3.56 8.13
N SER A 167 24.60 -4.33 8.14
CA SER A 167 23.47 -4.12 9.04
C SER A 167 23.93 -4.11 10.50
N LYS A 168 24.74 -5.12 10.91
CA LYS A 168 25.31 -5.18 12.26
C LYS A 168 26.19 -3.96 12.59
N GLN A 169 27.01 -3.52 11.63
CA GLN A 169 27.89 -2.36 11.80
C GLN A 169 27.08 -1.08 12.03
N LEU A 170 26.02 -0.86 11.24
CA LEU A 170 25.22 0.36 11.28
C LEU A 170 24.41 0.54 12.58
N VAL A 171 24.01 -0.57 13.20
CA VAL A 171 23.17 -0.53 14.40
C VAL A 171 23.94 -0.67 15.71
N ALA A 172 25.26 -0.98 15.66
CA ALA A 172 26.03 -1.40 16.82
C ALA A 172 26.11 -0.36 17.96
N ASP A 173 26.15 0.92 17.62
CA ASP A 173 26.32 2.06 18.55
C ASP A 173 25.03 2.88 18.71
N LYS A 174 23.88 2.36 18.25
CA LYS A 174 22.60 3.07 18.29
C LYS A 174 21.77 2.63 19.50
N GLU A 175 21.39 3.60 20.32
CA GLU A 175 20.70 3.36 21.59
C GLU A 175 19.25 2.92 21.41
N THR A 176 18.56 3.47 20.37
CA THR A 176 17.14 3.21 20.14
C THR A 176 16.89 2.54 18.78
N PRO A 177 15.83 1.73 18.65
CA PRO A 177 15.42 1.16 17.36
C PRO A 177 15.21 2.20 16.27
N TRP A 178 14.68 3.36 16.61
CA TRP A 178 14.52 4.46 15.66
C TRP A 178 15.85 4.92 15.09
N GLN A 179 16.84 5.17 15.96
CA GLN A 179 18.19 5.53 15.54
C GLN A 179 18.88 4.43 14.73
N GLN A 180 18.60 3.15 15.02
CA GLN A 180 19.09 2.03 14.22
C GLN A 180 18.59 2.09 12.78
N VAL A 181 17.28 2.30 12.59
CA VAL A 181 16.69 2.43 11.25
C VAL A 181 17.17 3.69 10.55
N GLU A 182 17.28 4.82 11.27
CA GLU A 182 17.77 6.08 10.71
C GLU A 182 19.20 5.97 10.21
N ALA A 183 20.07 5.29 10.95
CA ALA A 183 21.46 5.03 10.52
C ALA A 183 21.51 4.16 9.25
N ILE A 184 20.64 3.17 9.13
CA ILE A 184 20.51 2.36 7.90
C ILE A 184 20.03 3.24 6.74
N TYR A 185 19.02 4.06 6.97
CA TYR A 185 18.45 4.96 5.97
C TYR A 185 19.48 5.97 5.46
N ASP A 186 20.14 6.68 6.37
CA ASP A 186 21.14 7.69 6.03
C ASP A 186 22.34 7.08 5.30
N TRP A 187 22.71 5.84 5.67
CA TRP A 187 23.77 5.13 4.96
C TRP A 187 23.38 4.83 3.50
N VAL A 188 22.15 4.36 3.24
CA VAL A 188 21.66 4.11 1.88
C VAL A 188 21.63 5.40 1.08
N MET A 189 21.05 6.47 1.63
CA MET A 189 20.95 7.76 0.97
C MET A 189 22.31 8.39 0.64
N THR A 190 23.33 8.15 1.47
CA THR A 190 24.67 8.74 1.30
C THR A 190 25.56 7.90 0.39
N ASN A 191 25.43 6.56 0.42
CA ASN A 191 26.40 5.66 -0.18
C ASN A 191 25.93 4.99 -1.47
N VAL A 192 24.66 5.12 -1.84
CA VAL A 192 24.11 4.55 -3.08
C VAL A 192 23.79 5.68 -4.05
N GLN A 193 24.39 5.61 -5.22
CA GLN A 193 24.13 6.56 -6.31
C GLN A 193 22.85 6.14 -7.06
N PRO A 194 21.83 7.00 -7.16
CA PRO A 194 20.65 6.72 -7.97
C PRO A 194 21.01 6.55 -9.45
N THR A 195 20.49 5.50 -10.08
CA THR A 195 20.63 5.22 -11.50
C THR A 195 19.29 4.81 -12.09
N ARG A 196 19.22 4.71 -13.41
CA ARG A 196 18.09 4.09 -14.11
C ARG A 196 18.55 2.75 -14.66
N GLY A 197 17.72 1.72 -14.54
CA GLY A 197 18.06 0.40 -15.02
C GLY A 197 17.02 -0.64 -14.65
N GLU A 198 17.34 -1.91 -14.94
CA GLU A 198 16.57 -3.04 -14.47
C GLU A 198 16.88 -3.33 -13.00
N LEU A 199 15.91 -3.84 -12.27
CA LEU A 199 16.04 -4.26 -10.88
C LEU A 199 17.24 -5.21 -10.71
N SER A 200 18.18 -4.84 -9.87
CA SER A 200 19.40 -5.61 -9.62
C SER A 200 19.38 -6.35 -8.28
N GLY A 201 18.55 -5.90 -7.33
CA GLY A 201 18.41 -6.45 -6.00
C GLY A 201 19.37 -5.86 -4.96
N ALA A 202 19.03 -6.04 -3.69
CA ALA A 202 19.72 -5.42 -2.55
C ALA A 202 21.21 -5.76 -2.46
N ALA A 203 21.57 -7.02 -2.71
CA ALA A 203 22.97 -7.47 -2.60
C ALA A 203 23.85 -6.83 -3.67
N ARG A 204 23.38 -6.73 -4.90
CA ARG A 204 24.11 -6.11 -6.00
C ARG A 204 24.21 -4.60 -5.79
N THR A 205 23.12 -3.94 -5.41
CA THR A 205 23.10 -2.51 -5.07
C THR A 205 24.12 -2.17 -3.99
N LEU A 206 24.22 -3.01 -2.93
CA LEU A 206 25.23 -2.84 -1.90
C LEU A 206 26.66 -2.92 -2.44
N ILE A 207 26.93 -3.86 -3.36
CA ILE A 207 28.28 -4.10 -3.91
C ILE A 207 28.67 -2.98 -4.87
N GLU A 208 27.77 -2.61 -5.78
CA GLU A 208 28.05 -1.64 -6.84
C GLU A 208 27.88 -0.19 -6.38
N LYS A 209 27.23 0.04 -5.21
CA LYS A 209 26.93 1.38 -4.69
C LYS A 209 26.09 2.24 -5.64
N LYS A 210 25.26 1.60 -6.45
CA LYS A 210 24.34 2.23 -7.40
C LYS A 210 23.09 1.36 -7.58
N GLY A 211 21.97 1.97 -7.88
CA GLY A 211 20.70 1.28 -8.12
C GLY A 211 19.60 2.24 -8.49
N ASP A 212 18.51 1.71 -9.02
CA ASP A 212 17.31 2.51 -9.22
C ASP A 212 16.57 2.71 -7.89
N PRO A 213 15.50 3.51 -7.84
CA PRO A 213 14.74 3.74 -6.60
C PRO A 213 14.23 2.45 -5.95
N GLU A 214 13.85 1.45 -6.76
CA GLU A 214 13.39 0.15 -6.27
C GLU A 214 14.54 -0.68 -5.65
N ASP A 215 15.73 -0.62 -6.22
CA ASP A 215 16.94 -1.22 -5.68
C ASP A 215 17.37 -0.58 -4.36
N MET A 216 17.28 0.76 -4.26
CA MET A 216 17.59 1.49 -3.03
C MET A 216 16.61 1.14 -1.91
N ALA A 217 15.31 1.09 -2.22
CA ALA A 217 14.29 0.61 -1.28
C ALA A 217 14.56 -0.83 -0.84
N SER A 218 14.95 -1.72 -1.77
CA SER A 218 15.28 -3.11 -1.50
C SER A 218 16.46 -3.27 -0.56
N LEU A 219 17.50 -2.47 -0.76
CA LEU A 219 18.70 -2.47 0.10
C LEU A 219 18.35 -1.98 1.51
N PHE A 220 17.59 -0.89 1.63
CA PHE A 220 17.09 -0.42 2.92
C PHE A 220 16.30 -1.52 3.66
N ILE A 221 15.33 -2.14 2.98
CA ILE A 221 14.51 -3.22 3.53
C ILE A 221 15.38 -4.42 3.95
N ALA A 222 16.34 -4.82 3.12
CA ALA A 222 17.22 -5.94 3.43
C ALA A 222 18.08 -5.68 4.68
N LEU A 223 18.61 -4.47 4.85
CA LEU A 223 19.38 -4.05 6.02
C LEU A 223 18.52 -4.01 7.28
N CYS A 224 17.30 -3.46 7.23
CA CYS A 224 16.35 -3.47 8.35
C CYS A 224 16.02 -4.91 8.77
N ARG A 225 15.66 -5.77 7.82
CA ARG A 225 15.32 -7.17 8.09
C ARG A 225 16.50 -7.97 8.66
N ALA A 226 17.73 -7.69 8.22
CA ALA A 226 18.93 -8.31 8.78
C ALA A 226 19.15 -7.93 10.26
N SER A 227 18.69 -6.74 10.68
CA SER A 227 18.62 -6.28 12.07
C SER A 227 17.33 -6.70 12.81
N LYS A 228 16.51 -7.61 12.24
CA LYS A 228 15.25 -8.07 12.81
C LYS A 228 14.14 -7.01 12.90
N ILE A 229 14.29 -5.92 12.17
CA ILE A 229 13.28 -4.88 12.04
C ILE A 229 12.40 -5.21 10.84
N PRO A 230 11.09 -5.47 11.00
CA PRO A 230 10.22 -5.74 9.86
C PRO A 230 10.17 -4.52 8.94
N ALA A 231 10.30 -4.76 7.64
CA ALA A 231 10.24 -3.73 6.62
C ALA A 231 9.62 -4.29 5.34
N ARG A 232 8.94 -3.47 4.56
CA ARG A 232 8.26 -3.87 3.32
C ARG A 232 8.25 -2.76 2.28
N THR A 233 7.95 -3.11 1.04
CA THR A 233 7.77 -2.19 -0.08
C THR A 233 6.32 -1.68 -0.12
N VAL A 234 6.13 -0.42 -0.44
CA VAL A 234 4.85 0.20 -0.82
C VAL A 234 4.91 0.54 -2.30
N TRP A 235 3.87 0.14 -3.03
CA TRP A 235 3.77 0.29 -4.47
C TRP A 235 2.71 1.33 -4.83
N VAL A 236 3.14 2.38 -5.49
CA VAL A 236 2.27 3.39 -6.12
C VAL A 236 2.56 3.40 -7.63
N PRO A 237 1.68 3.92 -8.48
CA PRO A 237 1.97 4.03 -9.90
C PRO A 237 3.27 4.78 -10.16
N GLN A 238 4.20 4.14 -10.87
CA GLN A 238 5.50 4.70 -11.29
C GLN A 238 6.49 5.03 -10.16
N HIS A 239 6.19 4.66 -8.91
CA HIS A 239 7.08 4.90 -7.78
C HIS A 239 6.98 3.79 -6.74
N VAL A 240 8.05 3.62 -5.94
CA VAL A 240 8.08 2.73 -4.78
C VAL A 240 8.78 3.40 -3.62
N TYR A 241 8.36 3.05 -2.41
CA TYR A 241 9.07 3.45 -1.20
C TYR A 241 9.00 2.36 -0.13
N PRO A 242 9.96 2.28 0.79
CA PRO A 242 9.92 1.32 1.88
C PRO A 242 9.16 1.85 3.10
N GLU A 243 8.62 0.92 3.88
CA GLU A 243 8.16 1.14 5.26
C GLU A 243 8.90 0.21 6.22
N PHE A 244 9.18 0.70 7.43
CA PHE A 244 9.64 -0.12 8.55
C PHE A 244 8.62 -0.13 9.68
N TYR A 245 8.67 -1.17 10.53
CA TYR A 245 7.68 -1.41 11.57
C TYR A 245 8.31 -1.46 12.96
N LEU A 246 7.74 -0.70 13.89
CA LEU A 246 8.10 -0.73 15.30
C LEU A 246 6.84 -0.79 16.17
N LEU A 247 7.02 -1.26 17.41
CA LEU A 247 6.00 -1.18 18.46
C LEU A 247 6.21 0.08 19.28
N ASP A 248 5.13 0.72 19.73
CA ASP A 248 5.20 1.77 20.74
C ASP A 248 5.34 1.21 22.17
N ASP A 249 5.31 2.07 23.19
CA ASP A 249 5.39 1.70 24.59
C ASP A 249 4.19 0.92 25.12
N ASP A 250 3.02 1.01 24.43
CA ASP A 250 1.80 0.23 24.69
C ASP A 250 1.74 -1.08 23.85
N ASP A 251 2.83 -1.44 23.17
CA ASP A 251 2.94 -2.62 22.30
C ASP A 251 2.01 -2.55 21.05
N HIS A 252 1.50 -1.38 20.68
CA HIS A 252 0.83 -1.18 19.40
C HIS A 252 1.85 -1.00 18.27
N GLY A 253 1.53 -1.60 17.12
CA GLY A 253 2.43 -1.60 15.98
C GLY A 253 2.17 -0.49 14.99
N HIS A 254 3.24 0.13 14.50
CA HIS A 254 3.19 1.22 13.54
C HIS A 254 4.14 0.99 12.38
N TRP A 255 3.66 1.26 11.17
CA TRP A 255 4.47 1.33 9.96
C TRP A 255 4.88 2.78 9.70
N PHE A 256 6.16 2.98 9.40
CA PHE A 256 6.74 4.29 9.12
C PHE A 256 7.36 4.30 7.74
N PRO A 257 6.86 5.13 6.81
CA PRO A 257 7.40 5.22 5.46
C PRO A 257 8.72 6.00 5.43
N CYS A 258 9.52 5.73 4.41
CA CYS A 258 10.74 6.46 4.09
C CYS A 258 10.86 6.67 2.59
N GLN A 259 11.45 7.79 2.17
CA GLN A 259 11.82 7.98 0.77
C GLN A 259 13.30 7.67 0.61
N THR A 260 13.63 6.67 -0.21
CA THR A 260 15.01 6.21 -0.42
C THR A 260 15.66 6.77 -1.69
N ASP A 261 15.00 7.71 -2.34
CA ASP A 261 15.53 8.47 -3.48
C ASP A 261 15.13 9.95 -3.37
N GLY A 262 15.90 10.87 -3.95
CA GLY A 262 15.62 12.30 -3.92
C GLY A 262 15.78 12.95 -2.56
N THR A 263 14.77 13.68 -2.09
CA THR A 263 14.81 14.42 -0.83
C THR A 263 14.74 13.50 0.38
N ARG A 264 15.55 13.79 1.42
CA ARG A 264 15.54 13.04 2.68
C ARG A 264 14.19 13.17 3.40
N LEU A 265 13.42 12.07 3.43
CA LEU A 265 12.18 11.93 4.20
C LEU A 265 12.25 10.60 4.96
N PHE A 266 12.38 10.66 6.28
CA PHE A 266 12.52 9.52 7.17
C PHE A 266 11.39 9.46 8.20
N GLY A 267 10.74 8.30 8.32
CA GLY A 267 9.57 8.09 9.18
C GLY A 267 8.30 8.80 8.72
N GLY A 268 8.34 9.40 7.54
CA GLY A 268 7.25 10.09 6.88
C GLY A 268 7.48 10.15 5.37
N ILE A 269 6.45 10.51 4.60
CA ILE A 269 6.52 10.63 3.15
C ILE A 269 5.52 11.67 2.65
N ALA A 270 5.91 12.42 1.60
CA ALA A 270 5.04 13.39 0.94
C ALA A 270 4.19 12.78 -0.19
N GLU A 271 4.40 11.49 -0.52
CA GLU A 271 3.66 10.79 -1.56
C GLU A 271 2.17 10.75 -1.25
N THR A 272 1.34 11.07 -2.25
CA THR A 272 -0.13 11.04 -2.18
C THR A 272 -0.76 10.25 -3.32
N GLY A 273 0.05 9.67 -4.20
CA GLY A 273 -0.43 8.78 -5.28
C GLY A 273 -1.12 7.53 -4.74
N PRO A 274 -2.02 6.90 -5.52
CA PRO A 274 -2.78 5.74 -5.10
C PRO A 274 -1.89 4.55 -4.71
N ILE A 275 -1.97 4.08 -3.47
CA ILE A 275 -1.30 2.85 -3.04
C ILE A 275 -2.02 1.65 -3.65
N LEU A 276 -1.31 0.87 -4.45
CA LEU A 276 -1.83 -0.34 -5.10
C LEU A 276 -1.71 -1.57 -4.19
N LEU A 277 -0.57 -1.72 -3.52
CA LEU A 277 -0.32 -2.82 -2.59
C LEU A 277 0.87 -2.53 -1.69
N LYS A 278 0.96 -3.28 -0.58
CA LYS A 278 2.09 -3.21 0.37
C LYS A 278 2.66 -4.60 0.60
N GLY A 279 3.95 -4.76 0.36
CA GLY A 279 4.67 -6.01 0.48
C GLY A 279 5.59 -6.27 -0.71
N ASP A 280 6.21 -7.46 -0.72
CA ASP A 280 7.24 -7.84 -1.69
C ASP A 280 7.45 -9.35 -1.81
N ASN A 281 6.47 -10.16 -1.39
CA ASN A 281 6.54 -11.62 -1.42
C ASN A 281 5.15 -12.21 -1.68
N PHE A 282 4.61 -11.93 -2.86
CA PHE A 282 3.26 -12.30 -3.23
C PHE A 282 3.19 -13.66 -3.90
N HIS A 283 2.02 -14.31 -3.76
CA HIS A 283 1.60 -15.44 -4.56
C HIS A 283 0.43 -15.00 -5.44
N ASP A 284 0.61 -15.13 -6.74
CA ASP A 284 -0.46 -14.91 -7.72
C ASP A 284 -1.19 -16.22 -7.98
N ALA A 285 -2.52 -16.21 -7.97
CA ALA A 285 -3.32 -17.40 -8.27
C ALA A 285 -3.11 -17.91 -9.70
N GLU A 286 -2.75 -17.02 -10.62
CA GLU A 286 -2.45 -17.37 -12.01
C GLU A 286 -1.03 -17.93 -12.20
N ARG A 287 -0.15 -17.72 -11.19
CA ARG A 287 1.23 -18.19 -11.14
C ARG A 287 1.60 -18.75 -9.76
N PRO A 288 0.93 -19.82 -9.29
CA PRO A 288 1.00 -20.27 -7.89
C PRO A 288 2.38 -20.80 -7.46
N ARG A 289 3.26 -21.11 -8.40
CA ARG A 289 4.62 -21.62 -8.14
C ARG A 289 5.66 -20.51 -7.98
N GLU A 290 5.32 -19.30 -8.34
CA GLU A 290 6.24 -18.16 -8.33
C GLU A 290 5.99 -17.28 -7.12
N LYS A 291 7.08 -16.87 -6.46
CA LYS A 291 7.05 -15.78 -5.49
C LYS A 291 7.38 -14.50 -6.22
N MET A 292 6.50 -13.53 -6.11
CA MET A 292 6.59 -12.28 -6.85
C MET A 292 6.81 -11.12 -5.90
N ARG A 293 7.67 -10.20 -6.31
CA ARG A 293 7.88 -8.93 -5.65
C ARG A 293 6.71 -7.97 -5.88
N LEU A 294 6.21 -7.94 -7.11
CA LEU A 294 5.03 -7.23 -7.56
C LEU A 294 4.17 -8.20 -8.36
N VAL A 295 2.86 -8.17 -8.18
CA VAL A 295 1.94 -8.97 -9.00
C VAL A 295 1.65 -8.20 -10.29
N PRO A 296 2.10 -8.68 -11.46
CA PRO A 296 1.84 -8.03 -12.72
C PRO A 296 0.40 -8.27 -13.18
N GLU A 297 -0.05 -7.49 -14.14
CA GLU A 297 -1.23 -7.81 -14.91
C GLU A 297 -1.06 -9.15 -15.63
N PHE A 298 -2.16 -9.86 -15.78
CA PHE A 298 -2.15 -11.17 -16.43
C PHE A 298 -3.30 -11.26 -17.46
N PHE A 299 -3.02 -11.93 -18.56
CA PHE A 299 -3.99 -12.25 -19.58
C PHE A 299 -3.81 -13.66 -20.10
N LYS A 300 -4.92 -14.39 -20.25
CA LYS A 300 -4.97 -15.65 -21.01
C LYS A 300 -6.29 -15.77 -21.74
N GLY A 301 -6.28 -16.57 -22.81
CA GLY A 301 -7.45 -16.87 -23.59
C GLY A 301 -7.14 -17.86 -24.70
N THR A 302 -8.16 -18.33 -25.39
CA THR A 302 -8.04 -19.18 -26.56
C THR A 302 -8.63 -18.45 -27.77
N GLY A 303 -8.17 -18.82 -28.98
CA GLY A 303 -8.67 -18.23 -30.20
C GLY A 303 -8.93 -19.31 -31.28
N SER A 304 -9.75 -18.98 -32.24
CA SER A 304 -9.89 -19.77 -33.48
C SER A 304 -8.52 -19.82 -34.21
N LYS A 305 -8.32 -20.78 -35.11
CA LYS A 305 -7.09 -20.85 -35.90
C LYS A 305 -6.78 -19.57 -36.69
N SER A 306 -7.79 -18.78 -37.03
CA SER A 306 -7.67 -17.48 -37.70
C SER A 306 -7.58 -16.28 -36.78
N ALA A 307 -7.63 -16.47 -35.46
CA ALA A 307 -7.71 -15.35 -34.50
C ALA A 307 -6.44 -14.46 -34.51
N GLY A 308 -5.29 -15.05 -34.79
CA GLY A 308 -4.03 -14.36 -34.65
C GLY A 308 -3.77 -14.01 -33.16
N THR A 309 -2.78 -13.16 -32.91
CA THR A 309 -2.49 -12.66 -31.55
C THR A 309 -3.48 -11.54 -31.22
N PRO A 310 -4.23 -11.62 -30.11
CA PRO A 310 -5.08 -10.52 -29.68
C PRO A 310 -4.24 -9.27 -29.35
N LYS A 311 -4.80 -8.09 -29.60
CA LYS A 311 -4.22 -6.86 -29.05
C LYS A 311 -4.77 -6.65 -27.64
N VAL A 312 -3.90 -6.74 -26.64
CA VAL A 312 -4.25 -6.55 -25.23
C VAL A 312 -3.55 -5.31 -24.71
N GLN A 313 -4.33 -4.41 -24.14
CA GLN A 313 -3.82 -3.21 -23.50
C GLN A 313 -4.34 -3.15 -22.08
N PHE A 314 -3.44 -3.26 -21.10
CA PHE A 314 -3.75 -2.93 -19.72
C PHE A 314 -3.70 -1.41 -19.53
N VAL A 315 -4.68 -0.91 -18.81
CA VAL A 315 -4.82 0.52 -18.49
C VAL A 315 -4.52 0.71 -17.02
N ARG A 316 -3.63 1.66 -16.72
CA ARG A 316 -3.35 2.16 -15.38
C ARG A 316 -2.98 3.63 -15.50
N GLU A 317 -3.96 4.49 -15.30
CA GLU A 317 -3.84 5.93 -15.51
C GLU A 317 -4.25 6.67 -14.23
N VAL A 318 -3.41 7.59 -13.78
CA VAL A 318 -3.69 8.48 -12.64
C VAL A 318 -3.96 9.87 -13.17
N SER A 319 -5.03 10.51 -12.66
CA SER A 319 -5.39 11.89 -12.96
C SER A 319 -5.97 12.57 -11.71
N GLY A 320 -5.85 13.87 -11.62
CA GLY A 320 -6.34 14.68 -10.50
C GLY A 320 -5.25 15.45 -9.83
#